data_8c6b974a476af2f290c86358427c3483
#
_entry.id   8c6b974a476af2f290c86358427c3483
#
_cell.length_a   1.000
_cell.length_b   1.000
_cell.length_c   1.000
_cell.angle_alpha   90.00
_cell.angle_beta   90.00
_cell.angle_gamma   90.00
#
_symmetry.space_group_name_H-M   'P 1'
#
loop_
_entity.id
_entity.type
_entity.pdbx_description
1 polymer ?
#
loop_
_entity_poly.entity_id
_entity_poly.type
_entity_poly.pdbx_seq_one_letter_code
_entity_poly.pdbx_strand_id
1 'polypeptide(L)'
;MLLESYKHDASCFITLTYSDETIPKDGSLSKRDVQLFLKRLRKRLCKELGTELGKFRYYMCGEYGGLTGRPHYHGILFGVSAAWQDIIDEEWGMGRTETYPATTETMQYVAGYVTKKIVRPSKEDGRQKEFALMSRKPGLGALVVPELLDLLRNNPALAKQIELSGELPVGLRHGQRLLPFGRFLTEKLRDGLDLSSDVTFNRYLDELYKKTVEFEHSGKGLVQGLLDESKVKNEQIRKRFKIFSQRNKI
;
A
#
# COMPACT_ATOMS: atom_id res chain seq x y z
N MET A 1 -0.09 0.97 -5.52
CA MET A 1 1.25 0.59 -6.00
C MET A 1 1.20 0.00 -7.41
N LEU A 2 0.44 -1.06 -7.70
CA LEU A 2 0.37 -1.63 -9.06
C LEU A 2 0.00 -0.58 -10.12
N LEU A 3 -1.06 0.21 -9.92
CA LEU A 3 -1.42 1.29 -10.84
C LEU A 3 -0.35 2.39 -10.96
N GLU A 4 0.39 2.65 -9.89
CA GLU A 4 1.51 3.58 -9.93
C GLU A 4 2.63 3.05 -10.83
N SER A 5 2.96 1.75 -10.74
CA SER A 5 4.05 1.17 -11.54
C SER A 5 3.83 1.24 -13.04
N TYR A 6 2.58 1.27 -13.52
CA TYR A 6 2.27 1.44 -14.95
C TYR A 6 2.64 2.83 -15.50
N LYS A 7 2.91 3.79 -14.65
CA LYS A 7 3.31 5.16 -15.04
C LYS A 7 4.81 5.38 -15.05
N HIS A 8 5.58 4.33 -14.83
CA HIS A 8 7.03 4.39 -14.76
C HIS A 8 7.66 3.28 -15.58
N ASP A 9 8.70 3.60 -16.36
CA ASP A 9 9.41 2.66 -17.22
C ASP A 9 10.13 1.57 -16.40
N ALA A 10 10.53 1.91 -15.18
CA ALA A 10 11.14 0.98 -14.25
C ALA A 10 10.62 1.19 -12.83
N SER A 11 10.63 0.14 -12.04
CA SER A 11 10.37 0.19 -10.60
C SER A 11 11.21 -0.90 -9.93
N CYS A 12 11.79 -0.60 -8.77
CA CYS A 12 12.56 -1.57 -8.02
C CYS A 12 12.01 -1.77 -6.61
N PHE A 13 12.10 -3.00 -6.15
CA PHE A 13 11.99 -3.36 -4.73
C PHE A 13 13.35 -3.18 -4.10
N ILE A 14 13.40 -2.57 -2.92
CA ILE A 14 14.63 -2.37 -2.18
C ILE A 14 14.52 -2.90 -0.76
N THR A 15 15.63 -3.41 -0.24
CA THR A 15 15.86 -3.71 1.17
C THR A 15 17.06 -2.91 1.66
N LEU A 16 16.92 -2.21 2.80
CA LEU A 16 17.99 -1.44 3.43
C LEU A 16 18.19 -1.95 4.85
N THR A 17 19.43 -2.25 5.19
CA THR A 17 19.81 -2.71 6.53
C THR A 17 20.91 -1.85 7.11
N TYR A 18 21.12 -1.91 8.41
CA TYR A 18 22.26 -1.27 9.08
C TYR A 18 23.43 -2.24 9.26
N SER A 19 24.65 -1.74 9.20
CA SER A 19 25.83 -2.44 9.75
C SER A 19 25.83 -2.34 11.27
N ASP A 20 26.72 -3.05 11.95
CA ASP A 20 26.81 -3.00 13.41
C ASP A 20 27.34 -1.66 13.90
N GLU A 21 28.11 -0.94 13.07
CA GLU A 21 28.67 0.37 13.39
C GLU A 21 27.65 1.49 13.21
N THR A 22 26.64 1.32 12.34
CA THR A 22 25.71 2.38 11.96
C THR A 22 24.32 2.22 12.55
N ILE A 23 24.03 1.04 13.12
CA ILE A 23 22.74 0.80 13.75
C ILE A 23 22.47 1.81 14.89
N PRO A 24 21.26 2.41 14.99
CA PRO A 24 20.92 3.26 16.11
C PRO A 24 21.22 2.59 17.46
N LYS A 25 21.78 3.32 18.42
CA LYS A 25 22.26 2.78 19.73
C LYS A 25 21.18 2.01 20.50
N ASP A 26 19.92 2.43 20.36
CA ASP A 26 18.76 1.79 20.97
C ASP A 26 18.16 0.66 20.08
N GLY A 27 18.79 0.36 18.94
CA GLY A 27 18.28 -0.61 17.97
C GLY A 27 16.95 -0.20 17.35
N SER A 28 16.63 1.11 17.33
CA SER A 28 15.35 1.64 16.88
C SER A 28 15.30 1.86 15.38
N LEU A 29 14.08 1.77 14.80
CA LEU A 29 13.82 2.26 13.45
C LEU A 29 13.98 3.78 13.39
N SER A 30 14.52 4.31 12.30
CA SER A 30 14.68 5.74 12.06
C SER A 30 13.93 6.19 10.80
N LYS A 31 12.81 6.90 10.97
CA LYS A 31 12.15 7.57 9.82
C LYS A 31 13.06 8.60 9.17
N ARG A 32 13.90 9.23 9.98
CA ARG A 32 14.82 10.28 9.53
C ARG A 32 15.83 9.74 8.52
N ASP A 33 16.41 8.57 8.79
CA ASP A 33 17.42 7.99 7.92
C ASP A 33 16.83 7.62 6.55
N VAL A 34 15.64 7.02 6.55
CA VAL A 34 14.91 6.76 5.30
C VAL A 34 14.60 8.05 4.52
N GLN A 35 14.15 9.10 5.21
CA GLN A 35 13.87 10.39 4.56
C GLN A 35 15.13 11.04 4.00
N LEU A 36 16.24 10.97 4.70
CA LEU A 36 17.53 11.50 4.25
C LEU A 36 18.07 10.68 3.07
N PHE A 37 17.99 9.36 3.13
CA PHE A 37 18.31 8.47 2.01
C PHE A 37 17.51 8.86 0.75
N LEU A 38 16.19 8.92 0.85
CA LEU A 38 15.32 9.29 -0.27
C LEU A 38 15.64 10.70 -0.83
N LYS A 39 16.04 11.63 0.03
CA LYS A 39 16.45 12.98 -0.39
C LYS A 39 17.79 12.96 -1.13
N ARG A 40 18.79 12.22 -0.61
CA ARG A 40 20.10 12.08 -1.24
C ARG A 40 19.98 11.38 -2.58
N LEU A 41 19.30 10.23 -2.61
CA LEU A 41 19.06 9.46 -3.84
C LEU A 41 18.38 10.33 -4.92
N ARG A 42 17.35 11.10 -4.54
CA ARG A 42 16.68 12.00 -5.48
C ARG A 42 17.64 13.05 -6.04
N LYS A 43 18.47 13.67 -5.18
CA LYS A 43 19.46 14.65 -5.61
C LYS A 43 20.49 14.03 -6.57
N ARG A 44 20.96 12.81 -6.28
CA ARG A 44 21.91 12.07 -7.12
C ARG A 44 21.33 11.76 -8.49
N LEU A 45 20.13 11.16 -8.53
CA LEU A 45 19.48 10.81 -9.79
C LEU A 45 19.09 12.04 -10.61
N CYS A 46 18.66 13.15 -10.00
CA CYS A 46 18.45 14.41 -10.71
C CYS A 46 19.72 14.95 -11.35
N LYS A 47 20.87 14.78 -10.68
CA LYS A 47 22.17 15.22 -11.23
C LYS A 47 22.62 14.36 -12.41
N GLU A 48 22.41 13.07 -12.36
CA GLU A 48 22.89 12.11 -13.37
C GLU A 48 21.95 11.94 -14.56
N LEU A 49 20.63 11.96 -14.29
CA LEU A 49 19.59 11.65 -15.28
C LEU A 49 18.75 12.86 -15.69
N GLY A 50 18.98 14.02 -15.06
CA GLY A 50 18.15 15.20 -15.24
C GLY A 50 16.96 15.25 -14.29
N THR A 51 16.40 16.46 -14.12
CA THR A 51 15.40 16.76 -13.09
C THR A 51 14.11 15.95 -13.23
N GLU A 52 13.68 15.67 -14.45
CA GLU A 52 12.44 14.92 -14.68
C GLU A 52 12.60 13.43 -14.38
N LEU A 53 13.68 12.82 -14.82
CA LEU A 53 13.96 11.39 -14.58
C LEU A 53 14.36 11.09 -13.12
N GLY A 54 14.90 12.09 -12.41
CA GLY A 54 15.21 11.97 -10.99
C GLY A 54 14.01 12.13 -10.06
N LYS A 55 12.81 12.46 -10.56
CA LYS A 55 11.59 12.60 -9.77
C LYS A 55 10.90 11.25 -9.55
N PHE A 56 11.53 10.34 -8.83
CA PHE A 56 10.92 9.07 -8.49
C PHE A 56 9.89 9.18 -7.36
N ARG A 57 8.98 8.21 -7.30
CA ARG A 57 7.98 8.06 -6.24
C ARG A 57 8.27 6.81 -5.43
N TYR A 58 7.71 6.69 -4.24
CA TYR A 58 8.08 5.60 -3.34
C TYR A 58 6.94 5.17 -2.41
N TYR A 59 7.05 3.92 -1.98
CA TYR A 59 6.38 3.37 -0.81
C TYR A 59 7.43 2.61 0.00
N MET A 60 7.67 3.02 1.25
CA MET A 60 8.68 2.45 2.15
C MET A 60 8.02 2.00 3.44
N CYS A 61 8.48 0.90 4.02
CA CYS A 61 8.12 0.48 5.37
C CYS A 61 9.38 0.16 6.17
N GLY A 62 9.33 0.42 7.48
CA GLY A 62 10.34 0.02 8.44
C GLY A 62 9.77 -1.05 9.36
N GLU A 63 10.53 -2.11 9.57
CA GLU A 63 10.16 -3.22 10.45
C GLU A 63 11.34 -3.74 11.27
N TYR A 64 11.03 -4.52 12.28
CA TYR A 64 12.01 -5.27 13.07
C TYR A 64 12.06 -6.71 12.63
N GLY A 65 13.26 -7.25 12.40
CA GLY A 65 13.48 -8.64 12.02
C GLY A 65 12.88 -9.62 13.03
N GLY A 66 12.21 -10.64 12.53
CA GLY A 66 11.47 -11.59 13.38
C GLY A 66 12.32 -12.37 14.38
N LEU A 67 13.60 -12.65 14.06
CA LEU A 67 14.53 -13.40 14.90
C LEU A 67 15.42 -12.48 15.74
N THR A 68 16.03 -11.49 15.10
CA THR A 68 17.06 -10.64 15.73
C THR A 68 16.52 -9.33 16.27
N GLY A 69 15.31 -8.93 15.86
CA GLY A 69 14.76 -7.60 16.19
C GLY A 69 15.54 -6.44 15.58
N ARG A 70 16.43 -6.69 14.60
CA ARG A 70 17.19 -5.61 13.94
C ARG A 70 16.26 -4.77 13.06
N PRO A 71 16.41 -3.43 13.09
CA PRO A 71 15.67 -2.55 12.20
C PRO A 71 16.14 -2.72 10.75
N HIS A 72 15.19 -2.81 9.84
CA HIS A 72 15.43 -2.81 8.40
C HIS A 72 14.25 -2.20 7.66
N TYR A 73 14.46 -1.86 6.39
CA TYR A 73 13.47 -1.18 5.59
C TYR A 73 13.26 -1.91 4.28
N HIS A 74 12.00 -2.01 3.86
CA HIS A 74 11.63 -2.49 2.54
C HIS A 74 10.85 -1.41 1.80
N GLY A 75 10.96 -1.38 0.49
CA GLY A 75 10.20 -0.41 -0.28
C GLY A 75 10.11 -0.71 -1.75
N ILE A 76 9.23 0.05 -2.41
CA ILE A 76 9.15 0.15 -3.86
C ILE A 76 9.50 1.58 -4.24
N LEU A 77 10.48 1.72 -5.15
CA LEU A 77 10.83 2.97 -5.78
C LEU A 77 10.32 2.94 -7.23
N PHE A 78 9.36 3.79 -7.55
CA PHE A 78 8.76 3.93 -8.87
C PHE A 78 9.53 4.96 -9.68
N GLY A 79 10.04 4.58 -10.85
CA GLY A 79 10.93 5.39 -11.67
C GLY A 79 12.41 5.19 -11.37
N VAL A 80 12.77 4.12 -10.63
CA VAL A 80 14.15 3.74 -10.31
C VAL A 80 14.40 2.32 -10.80
N SER A 81 15.48 2.13 -11.56
CA SER A 81 15.88 0.80 -12.03
C SER A 81 16.62 0.02 -10.95
N ALA A 82 16.38 -1.29 -10.88
CA ALA A 82 17.17 -2.19 -10.02
C ALA A 82 18.66 -2.25 -10.43
N ALA A 83 18.97 -1.88 -11.67
CA ALA A 83 20.35 -1.81 -12.14
C ALA A 83 21.18 -0.69 -11.47
N TRP A 84 20.53 0.24 -10.75
CA TRP A 84 21.22 1.31 -10.01
C TRP A 84 21.55 0.93 -8.56
N GLN A 85 21.85 -0.34 -8.34
CA GLN A 85 22.23 -0.89 -7.03
C GLN A 85 23.39 -0.08 -6.41
N ASP A 86 24.45 0.20 -7.16
CA ASP A 86 25.63 0.91 -6.66
C ASP A 86 25.28 2.32 -6.16
N ILE A 87 24.42 3.05 -6.88
CA ILE A 87 23.95 4.37 -6.46
C ILE A 87 23.13 4.26 -5.17
N ILE A 88 22.30 3.24 -5.06
CA ILE A 88 21.47 3.00 -3.86
C ILE A 88 22.36 2.66 -2.67
N ASP A 89 23.40 1.84 -2.86
CA ASP A 89 24.38 1.50 -1.83
C ASP A 89 25.12 2.74 -1.33
N GLU A 90 25.66 3.55 -2.24
CA GLU A 90 26.36 4.79 -1.90
C GLU A 90 25.45 5.76 -1.13
N GLU A 91 24.23 5.96 -1.59
CA GLU A 91 23.31 6.91 -0.97
C GLU A 91 22.70 6.40 0.35
N TRP A 92 22.60 5.09 0.54
CA TRP A 92 22.26 4.53 1.86
C TRP A 92 23.44 4.66 2.81
N GLY A 93 24.59 4.12 2.49
CA GLY A 93 25.86 4.29 3.20
C GLY A 93 25.88 3.84 4.67
N MET A 94 24.82 3.15 5.14
CA MET A 94 24.68 2.73 6.54
C MET A 94 24.62 1.21 6.72
N GLY A 95 24.90 0.45 5.67
CA GLY A 95 24.92 -1.00 5.70
C GLY A 95 24.54 -1.60 4.36
N ARG A 96 24.15 -2.88 4.36
CA ARG A 96 23.84 -3.62 3.13
C ARG A 96 22.49 -3.17 2.55
N THR A 97 22.46 -3.05 1.22
CA THR A 97 21.23 -2.90 0.45
C THR A 97 21.05 -4.03 -0.55
N GLU A 98 19.84 -4.27 -0.97
CA GLU A 98 19.50 -5.20 -2.04
C GLU A 98 18.41 -4.59 -2.91
N THR A 99 18.54 -4.72 -4.23
CA THR A 99 17.54 -4.27 -5.19
C THR A 99 17.14 -5.38 -6.14
N TYR A 100 15.85 -5.43 -6.44
CA TYR A 100 15.28 -6.35 -7.43
C TYR A 100 14.24 -5.61 -8.26
N PRO A 101 13.97 -6.01 -9.50
CA PRO A 101 12.82 -5.48 -10.24
C PRO A 101 11.54 -5.65 -9.42
N ALA A 102 10.72 -4.60 -9.34
CA ALA A 102 9.46 -4.66 -8.62
C ALA A 102 8.46 -5.55 -9.36
N THR A 103 7.85 -6.48 -8.66
CA THR A 103 6.80 -7.37 -9.16
C THR A 103 5.53 -7.18 -8.34
N THR A 104 4.42 -7.76 -8.81
CA THR A 104 3.16 -7.77 -8.05
C THR A 104 3.35 -8.41 -6.67
N GLU A 105 4.19 -9.46 -6.59
CA GLU A 105 4.50 -10.19 -5.36
C GLU A 105 5.27 -9.31 -4.37
N THR A 106 6.32 -8.60 -4.84
CA THR A 106 7.09 -7.68 -3.99
C THR A 106 6.25 -6.51 -3.52
N MET A 107 5.36 -5.98 -4.36
CA MET A 107 4.40 -4.94 -3.97
C MET A 107 3.40 -5.44 -2.91
N GLN A 108 2.90 -6.67 -3.05
CA GLN A 108 2.03 -7.31 -2.05
C GLN A 108 2.78 -7.56 -0.74
N TYR A 109 4.03 -7.98 -0.82
CA TYR A 109 4.91 -8.19 0.33
C TYR A 109 5.06 -6.91 1.13
N VAL A 110 5.46 -5.81 0.47
CA VAL A 110 5.64 -4.50 1.15
C VAL A 110 4.31 -3.97 1.70
N ALA A 111 3.20 -4.12 0.97
CA ALA A 111 1.87 -3.75 1.46
C ALA A 111 1.44 -4.56 2.69
N GLY A 112 1.84 -5.83 2.77
CA GLY A 112 1.52 -6.73 3.86
C GLY A 112 2.06 -6.28 5.22
N TYR A 113 3.12 -5.46 5.25
CA TYR A 113 3.67 -4.93 6.50
C TYR A 113 2.73 -3.99 7.26
N VAL A 114 1.84 -3.29 6.56
CA VAL A 114 0.80 -2.48 7.21
C VAL A 114 -0.18 -3.37 7.99
N THR A 115 -0.47 -4.57 7.47
CA THR A 115 -1.40 -5.51 8.12
C THR A 115 -0.74 -6.33 9.23
N LYS A 116 0.60 -6.53 9.20
CA LYS A 116 1.33 -7.15 10.31
C LYS A 116 1.08 -6.45 11.65
N LYS A 117 0.97 -5.13 11.65
CA LYS A 117 0.67 -4.31 12.84
C LYS A 117 -0.67 -4.65 13.50
N ILE A 118 -1.67 -5.03 12.71
CA ILE A 118 -2.99 -5.40 13.21
C ILE A 118 -2.91 -6.75 13.95
N VAL A 119 -1.99 -7.61 13.53
CA VAL A 119 -1.87 -8.99 14.04
C VAL A 119 -0.85 -9.13 15.17
N ARG A 120 0.18 -8.29 15.17
CA ARG A 120 1.22 -8.26 16.21
C ARG A 120 1.34 -6.84 16.71
N PRO A 121 0.68 -6.45 17.81
CA PRO A 121 0.95 -5.18 18.44
C PRO A 121 2.45 -5.14 18.79
N SER A 122 3.12 -4.05 18.41
CA SER A 122 4.51 -3.82 18.78
C SER A 122 4.65 -3.97 20.29
N LYS A 123 5.68 -4.68 20.76
CA LYS A 123 6.05 -4.65 22.18
C LYS A 123 6.26 -3.18 22.56
N GLU A 124 5.72 -2.76 23.68
CA GLU A 124 6.00 -1.44 24.25
C GLU A 124 7.38 -1.47 24.90
N ASP A 125 8.41 -1.41 24.06
CA ASP A 125 9.82 -1.41 24.49
C ASP A 125 10.49 -0.04 24.35
N GLY A 126 9.70 1.00 24.13
CA GLY A 126 10.16 2.37 23.96
C GLY A 126 10.75 2.70 22.59
N ARG A 127 10.97 1.70 21.72
CA ARG A 127 11.51 1.92 20.37
C ARG A 127 10.49 2.54 19.42
N GLN A 128 11.00 3.17 18.35
CA GLN A 128 10.15 3.68 17.27
C GLN A 128 9.26 2.58 16.71
N LYS A 129 7.95 2.79 16.74
CA LYS A 129 7.00 1.83 16.12
C LYS A 129 7.26 1.69 14.63
N GLU A 130 7.06 0.47 14.11
CA GLU A 130 7.07 0.19 12.68
C GLU A 130 6.18 1.19 11.93
N PHE A 131 6.57 1.56 10.72
CA PHE A 131 5.91 2.64 9.98
C PHE A 131 5.89 2.37 8.47
N ALA A 132 5.02 3.09 7.77
CA ALA A 132 5.06 3.22 6.32
C ALA A 132 5.16 4.71 5.94
N LEU A 133 5.97 4.98 4.91
CA LEU A 133 6.13 6.29 4.28
C LEU A 133 5.84 6.15 2.80
N MET A 134 5.14 7.11 2.21
CA MET A 134 4.83 7.07 0.78
C MET A 134 4.73 8.45 0.17
N SER A 135 4.85 8.53 -1.15
CA SER A 135 4.57 9.74 -1.91
C SER A 135 3.08 10.10 -1.77
N ARG A 136 2.79 11.39 -1.43
CA ARG A 136 1.44 11.87 -1.12
C ARG A 136 0.90 12.96 -2.04
N LYS A 137 1.78 13.64 -2.76
CA LYS A 137 1.42 14.79 -3.63
C LYS A 137 1.88 14.53 -5.06
N PRO A 138 0.98 13.99 -5.90
CA PRO A 138 -0.30 13.38 -5.58
C PRO A 138 -0.14 12.05 -4.84
N GLY A 139 -1.23 11.44 -4.33
CA GLY A 139 -1.20 10.09 -3.74
C GLY A 139 -0.79 9.03 -4.76
N LEU A 140 -0.28 7.87 -4.29
CA LEU A 140 0.09 6.76 -5.19
C LEU A 140 -1.11 6.26 -5.98
N GLY A 141 -0.93 6.07 -7.29
CA GLY A 141 -1.97 5.69 -8.25
C GLY A 141 -2.78 6.85 -8.81
N ALA A 142 -2.62 8.08 -8.30
CA ALA A 142 -3.34 9.25 -8.81
C ALA A 142 -2.99 9.58 -10.26
N LEU A 143 -1.78 9.25 -10.70
CA LEU A 143 -1.31 9.52 -12.06
C LEU A 143 -2.08 8.73 -13.13
N VAL A 144 -2.79 7.67 -12.75
CA VAL A 144 -3.59 6.82 -13.65
C VAL A 144 -5.06 7.25 -13.67
N VAL A 145 -5.48 8.17 -12.79
CA VAL A 145 -6.88 8.58 -12.70
C VAL A 145 -7.44 9.11 -14.02
N PRO A 146 -6.74 9.97 -14.80
CA PRO A 146 -7.24 10.43 -16.09
C PRO A 146 -7.58 9.29 -17.05
N GLU A 147 -6.66 8.32 -17.21
CA GLU A 147 -6.89 7.18 -18.11
C GLU A 147 -8.00 6.25 -17.61
N LEU A 148 -8.14 6.10 -16.28
CA LEU A 148 -9.26 5.35 -15.72
C LEU A 148 -10.60 6.03 -15.98
N LEU A 149 -10.65 7.36 -15.88
CA LEU A 149 -11.84 8.14 -16.21
C LEU A 149 -12.21 8.01 -17.69
N ASP A 150 -11.22 8.10 -18.58
CA ASP A 150 -11.43 7.91 -20.00
C ASP A 150 -11.92 6.50 -20.33
N LEU A 151 -11.35 5.48 -19.70
CA LEU A 151 -11.81 4.09 -19.83
C LEU A 151 -13.25 3.93 -19.36
N LEU A 152 -13.61 4.50 -18.22
CA LEU A 152 -14.97 4.40 -17.67
C LEU A 152 -16.00 5.14 -18.54
N ARG A 153 -15.66 6.30 -19.10
CA ARG A 153 -16.52 7.09 -19.99
C ARG A 153 -16.67 6.49 -21.38
N ASN A 154 -15.58 5.98 -21.94
CA ASN A 154 -15.54 5.50 -23.32
C ASN A 154 -15.95 4.03 -23.47
N ASN A 155 -16.17 3.31 -22.36
CA ASN A 155 -16.75 1.97 -22.42
C ASN A 155 -18.26 2.04 -22.25
N PRO A 156 -19.09 1.79 -23.32
CA PRO A 156 -20.53 1.98 -23.25
C PRO A 156 -21.22 1.15 -22.17
N ALA A 157 -20.74 -0.06 -21.91
CA ALA A 157 -21.32 -0.94 -20.89
C ALA A 157 -21.06 -0.41 -19.49
N LEU A 158 -19.83 0.04 -19.20
CA LEU A 158 -19.45 0.63 -17.91
C LEU A 158 -20.13 1.99 -17.70
N ALA A 159 -20.13 2.86 -18.71
CA ALA A 159 -20.79 4.16 -18.63
C ALA A 159 -22.28 4.00 -18.32
N LYS A 160 -22.98 3.11 -19.04
CA LYS A 160 -24.39 2.82 -18.78
C LYS A 160 -24.64 2.23 -17.40
N GLN A 161 -23.77 1.33 -16.93
CA GLN A 161 -23.86 0.76 -15.58
C GLN A 161 -23.72 1.86 -14.53
N ILE A 162 -22.73 2.76 -14.68
CA ILE A 162 -22.47 3.87 -13.74
C ILE A 162 -23.66 4.83 -13.75
N GLU A 163 -24.18 5.19 -14.91
CA GLU A 163 -25.36 6.07 -15.06
C GLU A 163 -26.59 5.51 -14.33
N LEU A 164 -26.86 4.21 -14.49
CA LEU A 164 -28.02 3.55 -13.89
C LEU A 164 -27.87 3.31 -12.38
N SER A 165 -26.67 2.97 -11.91
CA SER A 165 -26.44 2.59 -10.51
C SER A 165 -25.87 3.71 -9.64
N GLY A 166 -25.28 4.75 -10.25
CA GLY A 166 -24.48 5.75 -9.53
C GLY A 166 -23.20 5.20 -8.91
N GLU A 167 -22.77 3.99 -9.30
CA GLU A 167 -21.67 3.27 -8.66
C GLU A 167 -20.53 2.94 -9.62
N LEU A 168 -19.33 3.04 -9.09
CA LEU A 168 -18.12 2.59 -9.76
C LEU A 168 -18.01 1.05 -9.75
N PRO A 169 -17.35 0.46 -10.75
CA PRO A 169 -16.89 -0.92 -10.65
C PRO A 169 -16.09 -1.15 -9.36
N VAL A 170 -16.22 -2.34 -8.77
CA VAL A 170 -15.55 -2.67 -7.49
C VAL A 170 -14.02 -2.54 -7.57
N GLY A 171 -13.45 -2.73 -8.75
CA GLY A 171 -12.01 -2.66 -8.97
C GLY A 171 -11.60 -3.04 -10.40
N LEU A 172 -10.31 -3.18 -10.59
CA LEU A 172 -9.72 -3.62 -11.86
C LEU A 172 -9.33 -5.10 -11.80
N ARG A 173 -9.55 -5.79 -12.92
CA ARG A 173 -9.08 -7.16 -13.07
C ARG A 173 -7.61 -7.15 -13.50
N HIS A 174 -6.79 -7.89 -12.75
CA HIS A 174 -5.40 -8.14 -13.07
C HIS A 174 -5.17 -9.66 -13.10
N GLY A 175 -5.09 -10.23 -14.28
CA GLY A 175 -5.16 -11.67 -14.48
C GLY A 175 -6.49 -12.22 -13.95
N GLN A 176 -6.42 -13.23 -13.08
CA GLN A 176 -7.61 -13.83 -12.45
C GLN A 176 -8.08 -13.07 -11.18
N ARG A 177 -7.34 -12.07 -10.73
CA ARG A 177 -7.66 -11.35 -9.49
C ARG A 177 -8.39 -10.05 -9.78
N LEU A 178 -9.45 -9.78 -9.01
CA LEU A 178 -10.08 -8.48 -8.94
C LEU A 178 -9.41 -7.68 -7.82
N LEU A 179 -8.76 -6.58 -8.17
CA LEU A 179 -8.08 -5.68 -7.23
C LEU A 179 -8.96 -4.45 -7.01
N PRO A 180 -9.45 -4.21 -5.79
CA PRO A 180 -10.28 -3.06 -5.49
C PRO A 180 -9.47 -1.76 -5.61
N PHE A 181 -10.12 -0.68 -6.03
CA PHE A 181 -9.49 0.65 -6.14
C PHE A 181 -8.98 1.16 -4.78
N GLY A 182 -9.66 0.82 -3.68
CA GLY A 182 -9.43 1.42 -2.38
C GLY A 182 -9.98 2.85 -2.29
N ARG A 183 -10.16 3.34 -1.05
CA ARG A 183 -10.87 4.60 -0.78
C ARG A 183 -10.35 5.79 -1.60
N PHE A 184 -9.04 6.02 -1.59
CA PHE A 184 -8.43 7.17 -2.26
C PHE A 184 -8.74 7.25 -3.76
N LEU A 185 -8.58 6.14 -4.50
CA LEU A 185 -8.87 6.12 -5.94
C LEU A 185 -10.36 6.17 -6.20
N THR A 186 -11.17 5.49 -5.38
CA THR A 186 -12.63 5.55 -5.48
C THR A 186 -13.13 7.00 -5.35
N GLU A 187 -12.64 7.75 -4.35
CA GLU A 187 -12.98 9.16 -4.18
C GLU A 187 -12.58 9.98 -5.43
N LYS A 188 -11.36 9.82 -5.93
CA LYS A 188 -10.88 10.53 -7.12
C LYS A 188 -11.67 10.21 -8.40
N LEU A 189 -12.06 8.96 -8.58
CA LEU A 189 -12.87 8.55 -9.72
C LEU A 189 -14.30 9.07 -9.60
N ARG A 190 -14.89 9.08 -8.40
CA ARG A 190 -16.20 9.65 -8.15
C ARG A 190 -16.20 11.15 -8.41
N ASP A 191 -15.22 11.89 -7.87
CA ASP A 191 -15.03 13.31 -8.13
C ASP A 191 -14.94 13.59 -9.65
N GLY A 192 -14.13 12.81 -10.37
CA GLY A 192 -13.96 12.99 -11.81
C GLY A 192 -15.15 12.60 -12.68
N LEU A 193 -16.11 11.83 -12.16
CA LEU A 193 -17.34 11.42 -12.84
C LEU A 193 -18.57 12.17 -12.31
N ASP A 194 -18.38 13.16 -11.44
CA ASP A 194 -19.46 13.95 -10.79
C ASP A 194 -20.51 13.07 -10.08
N LEU A 195 -20.07 11.93 -9.52
CA LEU A 195 -20.96 11.00 -8.83
C LEU A 195 -21.25 11.47 -7.39
N SER A 196 -22.52 11.66 -7.07
CA SER A 196 -22.94 12.09 -5.73
C SER A 196 -22.55 11.08 -4.64
N SER A 197 -22.24 11.57 -3.44
CA SER A 197 -21.98 10.73 -2.26
C SER A 197 -23.25 10.08 -1.70
N ASP A 198 -24.42 10.62 -2.03
CA ASP A 198 -25.70 10.25 -1.44
C ASP A 198 -26.12 8.82 -1.80
N VAL A 199 -25.81 8.38 -3.03
CA VAL A 199 -26.11 7.01 -3.49
C VAL A 199 -25.35 5.98 -2.61
N THR A 200 -24.08 6.22 -2.31
CA THR A 200 -23.29 5.34 -1.46
C THR A 200 -23.78 5.33 -0.01
N PHE A 201 -24.22 6.48 0.49
CA PHE A 201 -24.76 6.61 1.84
C PHE A 201 -26.11 5.90 1.97
N ASN A 202 -27.02 6.08 1.02
CA ASN A 202 -28.32 5.40 1.01
C ASN A 202 -28.16 3.88 0.94
N ARG A 203 -27.26 3.37 0.09
CA ARG A 203 -26.95 1.94 0.04
C ARG A 203 -26.39 1.43 1.35
N TYR A 204 -25.49 2.18 2.00
CA TYR A 204 -24.97 1.81 3.32
C TYR A 204 -26.10 1.69 4.35
N LEU A 205 -27.05 2.62 4.32
CA LEU A 205 -28.23 2.55 5.21
C LEU A 205 -29.11 1.34 4.90
N ASP A 206 -29.33 1.01 3.62
CA ASP A 206 -30.07 -0.18 3.21
C ASP A 206 -29.40 -1.47 3.64
N GLU A 207 -28.06 -1.56 3.47
CA GLU A 207 -27.29 -2.71 3.96
C GLU A 207 -27.33 -2.83 5.49
N LEU A 208 -27.25 -1.69 6.19
CA LEU A 208 -27.35 -1.65 7.64
C LEU A 208 -28.72 -2.09 8.12
N TYR A 209 -29.79 -1.62 7.45
CA TYR A 209 -31.16 -2.03 7.74
C TYR A 209 -31.37 -3.55 7.55
N LYS A 210 -30.90 -4.10 6.40
CA LYS A 210 -30.96 -5.56 6.14
C LYS A 210 -30.26 -6.34 7.23
N LYS A 211 -29.07 -5.91 7.66
CA LYS A 211 -28.34 -6.54 8.76
C LYS A 211 -29.06 -6.42 10.10
N THR A 212 -29.70 -5.31 10.37
CA THR A 212 -30.50 -5.14 11.60
C THR A 212 -31.57 -6.20 11.65
N VAL A 213 -32.35 -6.35 10.57
CA VAL A 213 -33.41 -7.35 10.46
C VAL A 213 -32.86 -8.78 10.60
N GLU A 214 -31.72 -9.09 9.94
CA GLU A 214 -31.08 -10.40 10.02
C GLU A 214 -30.63 -10.74 11.45
N PHE A 215 -30.00 -9.79 12.14
CA PHE A 215 -29.55 -10.01 13.52
C PHE A 215 -30.69 -10.10 14.51
N GLU A 216 -31.76 -9.31 14.35
CA GLU A 216 -32.96 -9.41 15.17
C GLU A 216 -33.62 -10.77 15.02
N HIS A 217 -33.75 -11.32 13.81
CA HIS A 217 -34.24 -12.68 13.58
C HIS A 217 -33.36 -13.76 14.22
N SER A 218 -32.06 -13.51 14.38
CA SER A 218 -31.15 -14.41 15.08
C SER A 218 -31.07 -14.17 16.59
N GLY A 219 -31.92 -13.29 17.14
CA GLY A 219 -31.96 -12.93 18.57
C GLY A 219 -30.80 -12.07 19.03
N LYS A 220 -30.11 -11.38 18.11
CA LYS A 220 -28.98 -10.50 18.42
C LYS A 220 -29.31 -9.04 18.09
N GLY A 221 -28.84 -8.12 18.91
CA GLY A 221 -28.87 -6.70 18.55
C GLY A 221 -27.83 -6.36 17.46
N LEU A 222 -28.09 -5.31 16.67
CA LEU A 222 -27.22 -4.87 15.56
C LEU A 222 -25.74 -4.72 15.97
N VAL A 223 -25.47 -4.06 17.09
CA VAL A 223 -24.09 -3.82 17.57
C VAL A 223 -23.37 -5.14 17.86
N GLN A 224 -24.03 -6.06 18.55
CA GLN A 224 -23.46 -7.36 18.85
C GLN A 224 -23.22 -8.20 17.59
N GLY A 225 -24.16 -8.18 16.64
CA GLY A 225 -24.02 -8.86 15.36
C GLY A 225 -22.84 -8.32 14.55
N LEU A 226 -22.68 -7.00 14.46
CA LEU A 226 -21.55 -6.37 13.78
C LEU A 226 -20.20 -6.67 14.46
N LEU A 227 -20.16 -6.73 15.78
CA LEU A 227 -18.95 -7.11 16.53
C LEU A 227 -18.56 -8.56 16.26
N ASP A 228 -19.51 -9.47 16.22
CA ASP A 228 -19.26 -10.89 15.93
C ASP A 228 -18.78 -11.08 14.48
N GLU A 229 -19.39 -10.43 13.50
CA GLU A 229 -18.89 -10.39 12.11
C GLU A 229 -17.46 -9.85 12.02
N SER A 230 -17.17 -8.77 12.75
CA SER A 230 -15.84 -8.18 12.77
C SER A 230 -14.79 -9.14 13.34
N LYS A 231 -15.13 -9.88 14.40
CA LYS A 231 -14.26 -10.93 14.98
C LYS A 231 -13.97 -12.02 13.97
N VAL A 232 -15.00 -12.54 13.29
CA VAL A 232 -14.84 -13.59 12.26
C VAL A 232 -13.96 -13.10 11.10
N LYS A 233 -14.22 -11.89 10.60
CA LYS A 233 -13.39 -11.27 9.53
C LYS A 233 -11.94 -11.12 9.97
N ASN A 234 -11.70 -10.65 11.18
CA ASN A 234 -10.35 -10.50 11.74
C ASN A 234 -9.62 -11.85 11.86
N GLU A 235 -10.31 -12.91 12.28
CA GLU A 235 -9.75 -14.26 12.33
C GLU A 235 -9.41 -14.79 10.94
N GLN A 236 -10.27 -14.58 9.94
CA GLN A 236 -10.00 -14.95 8.56
C GLN A 236 -8.79 -14.20 8.00
N ILE A 237 -8.67 -12.90 8.27
CA ILE A 237 -7.50 -12.10 7.90
C ILE A 237 -6.24 -12.65 8.57
N ARG A 238 -6.29 -12.96 9.87
CA ARG A 238 -5.17 -13.57 10.61
C ARG A 238 -4.75 -14.92 10.02
N LYS A 239 -5.70 -15.79 9.70
CA LYS A 239 -5.43 -17.10 9.06
C LYS A 239 -4.78 -16.93 7.69
N ARG A 240 -5.31 -16.06 6.83
CA ARG A 240 -4.73 -15.76 5.51
C ARG A 240 -3.30 -15.20 5.65
N PHE A 241 -3.09 -14.31 6.61
CA PHE A 241 -1.78 -13.72 6.86
C PHE A 241 -0.77 -14.77 7.35
N LYS A 242 -1.17 -15.71 8.20
CA LYS A 242 -0.31 -16.82 8.67
C LYS A 242 0.12 -17.70 7.49
N ILE A 243 -0.80 -18.02 6.58
CA ILE A 243 -0.50 -18.80 5.36
C ILE A 243 0.48 -18.03 4.46
N PHE A 244 0.25 -16.73 4.27
CA PHE A 244 1.11 -15.87 3.47
C PHE A 244 2.54 -15.76 4.06
N SER A 245 2.66 -15.58 5.37
CA SER A 245 3.95 -15.52 6.06
C SER A 245 4.72 -16.85 6.09
N GLN A 246 4.02 -17.98 5.98
CA GLN A 246 4.66 -19.30 5.86
C GLN A 246 5.17 -19.58 4.44
N ARG A 247 4.48 -19.08 3.41
CA ARG A 247 4.89 -19.23 2.00
C ARG A 247 6.09 -18.33 1.62
N ASN A 248 6.27 -17.23 2.32
CA ASN A 248 7.35 -16.25 2.06
C ASN A 248 8.50 -16.35 3.07
N LYS A 249 8.70 -17.51 3.70
CA LYS A 249 9.96 -17.84 4.38
C LYS A 249 10.94 -18.30 3.30
N ILE A 250 11.60 -17.35 2.67
CA ILE A 250 12.83 -17.53 1.91
C ILE A 250 13.96 -17.06 2.80
#